data_be1855dcb2a6a6ecd28b541494e8b6a6
#
_entry.id   be1855dcb2a6a6ecd28b541494e8b6a6
#
_cell.length_a   1.000
_cell.length_b   1.000
_cell.length_c   1.000
_cell.angle_alpha   90.00
_cell.angle_beta   90.00
_cell.angle_gamma   90.00
#
_symmetry.space_group_name_H-M   'P 1'
#
loop_
_entity.id
_entity.type
_entity.pdbx_description
1 polymer ?
#
loop_
_entity_poly.entity_id
_entity_poly.type
_entity_poly.pdbx_seq_one_letter_code
_entity_poly.pdbx_strand_id
1 'polypeptide(L)'
;MPRVLAGVAVLSALISTAGFTLLVSPAQSTPEYMGKFNAKYNTRGSKLDSCMTCHTSQAGGAENVNAYGADFGKNNHDFGAVEGLDSDGDGFSNIDEIKAETFPGDKNDNPNTRPAPTTTSSSTTTTTAGLLDAILRLVPKE
;
A
#
# COMPACT_ATOMS: atom_id res chain seq x y z
N MET A 1 -36.46 21.30 -81.78
CA MET A 1 -35.59 20.27 -81.17
C MET A 1 -35.00 20.81 -79.85
N PRO A 2 -35.56 20.52 -78.71
CA PRO A 2 -34.98 20.94 -77.43
C PRO A 2 -34.13 19.82 -76.85
N ARG A 3 -32.92 20.18 -76.42
CA ARG A 3 -31.98 19.34 -75.70
C ARG A 3 -32.38 19.33 -74.24
N VAL A 4 -32.68 18.15 -73.75
CA VAL A 4 -32.86 17.90 -72.28
C VAL A 4 -31.49 17.66 -71.66
N LEU A 5 -31.05 18.57 -70.79
CA LEU A 5 -29.88 18.39 -69.96
C LEU A 5 -30.29 17.65 -68.69
N ALA A 6 -29.87 16.41 -68.58
CA ALA A 6 -30.01 15.63 -67.35
C ALA A 6 -28.97 16.08 -66.33
N GLY A 7 -29.43 16.72 -65.26
CA GLY A 7 -28.58 17.05 -64.10
C GLY A 7 -28.35 15.82 -63.26
N VAL A 8 -27.08 15.41 -63.19
CA VAL A 8 -26.66 14.37 -62.24
C VAL A 8 -26.40 15.03 -60.90
N ALA A 9 -27.27 14.79 -59.92
CA ALA A 9 -27.08 15.21 -58.57
C ALA A 9 -26.16 14.19 -57.91
N VAL A 10 -24.91 14.60 -57.65
CA VAL A 10 -23.96 13.81 -56.84
C VAL A 10 -24.27 14.04 -55.36
N LEU A 11 -24.90 13.05 -54.76
CA LEU A 11 -25.18 13.04 -53.32
C LEU A 11 -23.90 12.60 -52.58
N SER A 12 -23.10 13.57 -52.10
CA SER A 12 -21.92 13.30 -51.26
C SER A 12 -22.38 12.88 -49.87
N ALA A 13 -22.35 11.57 -49.60
CA ALA A 13 -22.54 11.04 -48.27
C ALA A 13 -21.28 11.31 -47.42
N LEU A 14 -21.38 12.28 -46.52
CA LEU A 14 -20.36 12.49 -45.48
C LEU A 14 -20.46 11.35 -44.47
N ILE A 15 -19.60 10.35 -44.62
CA ILE A 15 -19.40 9.32 -43.60
C ILE A 15 -18.57 9.99 -42.48
N SER A 16 -19.27 10.47 -41.45
CA SER A 16 -18.66 10.92 -40.22
C SER A 16 -18.17 9.68 -39.46
N THR A 17 -16.88 9.36 -39.60
CA THR A 17 -16.23 8.36 -38.76
C THR A 17 -16.03 8.97 -37.37
N ALA A 18 -17.01 8.77 -36.47
CA ALA A 18 -16.85 9.02 -35.09
C ALA A 18 -15.73 8.08 -34.56
N GLY A 19 -14.52 8.63 -34.46
CA GLY A 19 -13.40 7.94 -33.86
C GLY A 19 -13.73 7.60 -32.41
N PHE A 20 -14.08 6.33 -32.15
CA PHE A 20 -14.21 5.80 -30.83
C PHE A 20 -12.79 5.62 -30.29
N THR A 21 -12.23 6.66 -29.68
CA THR A 21 -10.99 6.57 -28.92
C THR A 21 -11.31 5.80 -27.65
N LEU A 22 -10.92 4.52 -27.65
CA LEU A 22 -10.81 3.74 -26.42
C LEU A 22 -9.80 4.48 -25.53
N LEU A 23 -10.30 5.18 -24.54
CA LEU A 23 -9.49 5.67 -23.43
C LEU A 23 -9.04 4.43 -22.65
N VAL A 24 -7.92 3.85 -23.07
CA VAL A 24 -7.20 2.89 -22.24
C VAL A 24 -6.66 3.72 -21.09
N SER A 25 -7.39 3.71 -19.99
CA SER A 25 -6.84 4.22 -18.73
C SER A 25 -5.58 3.41 -18.45
N PRO A 26 -4.41 4.04 -18.26
CA PRO A 26 -3.27 3.30 -17.77
C PRO A 26 -3.70 2.61 -16.49
N ALA A 27 -3.42 1.32 -16.38
CA ALA A 27 -3.62 0.58 -15.14
C ALA A 27 -2.75 1.25 -14.09
N GLN A 28 -3.34 2.19 -13.39
CA GLN A 28 -2.71 2.80 -12.23
C GLN A 28 -2.71 1.70 -11.18
N SER A 29 -1.53 1.31 -10.72
CA SER A 29 -1.40 0.54 -9.50
C SER A 29 -2.07 1.37 -8.42
N THR A 30 -3.30 0.96 -8.12
CA THR A 30 -4.24 1.84 -7.49
C THR A 30 -3.88 2.00 -6.03
N PRO A 31 -4.09 3.18 -5.45
CA PRO A 31 -4.10 3.41 -4.00
C PRO A 31 -4.95 2.39 -3.23
N GLU A 32 -5.79 1.63 -3.94
CA GLU A 32 -6.66 0.58 -3.42
C GLU A 32 -5.89 -0.54 -2.71
N TYR A 33 -4.85 -1.11 -3.33
CA TYR A 33 -4.09 -2.19 -2.68
C TYR A 33 -3.30 -1.69 -1.49
N MET A 34 -2.74 -0.50 -1.56
CA MET A 34 -2.10 0.12 -0.39
C MET A 34 -3.11 0.35 0.74
N GLY A 35 -4.31 0.82 0.42
CA GLY A 35 -5.38 0.97 1.41
C GLY A 35 -5.77 -0.35 2.08
N LYS A 36 -5.89 -1.43 1.29
CA LYS A 36 -6.17 -2.79 1.80
C LYS A 36 -5.03 -3.35 2.65
N PHE A 37 -3.79 -3.14 2.21
CA PHE A 37 -2.59 -3.53 2.96
C PHE A 37 -2.56 -2.83 4.32
N ASN A 38 -2.68 -1.52 4.33
CA ASN A 38 -2.69 -0.72 5.55
C ASN A 38 -3.83 -1.12 6.51
N ALA A 39 -5.01 -1.45 5.97
CA ALA A 39 -6.13 -1.91 6.77
C ALA A 39 -5.89 -3.30 7.37
N LYS A 40 -5.28 -4.23 6.61
CA LYS A 40 -5.01 -5.60 7.06
C LYS A 40 -3.92 -5.65 8.12
N TYR A 41 -2.85 -4.88 7.94
CA TYR A 41 -1.64 -4.97 8.77
C TYR A 41 -1.45 -3.78 9.73
N ASN A 42 -2.40 -2.84 9.74
CA ASN A 42 -2.36 -1.62 10.57
C ASN A 42 -1.07 -0.80 10.36
N THR A 43 -0.66 -0.65 9.11
CA THR A 43 0.60 0.00 8.72
C THR A 43 0.45 1.46 8.30
N ARG A 44 -0.76 2.04 8.42
CA ARG A 44 -1.01 3.43 8.04
C ARG A 44 -0.10 4.40 8.80
N GLY A 45 0.61 5.23 8.05
CA GLY A 45 1.56 6.20 8.61
C GLY A 45 2.89 5.61 9.06
N SER A 46 3.10 4.29 8.90
CA SER A 46 4.40 3.67 9.10
C SER A 46 5.27 3.78 7.83
N LYS A 47 6.50 3.29 7.90
CA LYS A 47 7.40 3.13 6.75
C LYS A 47 6.76 2.33 5.62
N LEU A 48 5.92 1.35 5.94
CA LEU A 48 5.24 0.48 5.00
C LEU A 48 4.02 1.12 4.31
N ASP A 49 3.55 2.28 4.77
CA ASP A 49 2.53 3.09 4.06
C ASP A 49 3.16 3.79 2.86
N SER A 50 3.73 3.01 1.96
CA SER A 50 4.59 3.47 0.87
C SER A 50 4.44 2.57 -0.36
N CYS A 51 4.48 3.15 -1.55
CA CYS A 51 4.53 2.38 -2.79
C CYS A 51 5.71 1.41 -2.83
N MET A 52 6.80 1.70 -2.11
CA MET A 52 7.98 0.84 -2.04
C MET A 52 7.72 -0.50 -1.34
N THR A 53 6.64 -0.65 -0.62
CA THR A 53 6.24 -1.95 -0.05
C THR A 53 6.05 -3.02 -1.13
N CYS A 54 5.52 -2.64 -2.30
CA CYS A 54 5.28 -3.55 -3.42
C CYS A 54 6.10 -3.19 -4.68
N HIS A 55 6.76 -2.04 -4.70
CA HIS A 55 7.47 -1.53 -5.88
C HIS A 55 8.92 -1.16 -5.57
N THR A 56 9.74 -1.11 -6.62
CA THR A 56 11.14 -0.70 -6.52
C THR A 56 11.30 0.84 -6.46
N SER A 57 10.20 1.59 -6.62
CA SER A 57 10.20 3.05 -6.56
C SER A 57 8.88 3.62 -6.02
N GLN A 58 8.92 4.85 -5.52
CA GLN A 58 7.75 5.60 -5.06
C GLN A 58 6.74 5.92 -6.18
N ALA A 59 7.16 5.86 -7.43
CA ALA A 59 6.26 6.11 -8.56
C ALA A 59 5.29 4.94 -8.80
N GLY A 60 5.59 3.75 -8.24
CA GLY A 60 4.83 2.55 -8.50
C GLY A 60 4.94 2.11 -9.96
N GLY A 61 3.90 1.46 -10.47
CA GLY A 61 3.79 1.01 -11.86
C GLY A 61 4.05 -0.47 -12.04
N ALA A 62 3.32 -1.09 -12.96
CA ALA A 62 3.34 -2.53 -13.19
C ALA A 62 4.74 -3.09 -13.56
N GLU A 63 5.59 -2.22 -14.12
CA GLU A 63 6.95 -2.58 -14.55
C GLU A 63 7.99 -2.51 -13.41
N ASN A 64 7.62 -1.91 -12.28
CA ASN A 64 8.51 -1.62 -11.16
C ASN A 64 8.13 -2.36 -9.89
N VAL A 65 7.58 -3.56 -9.99
CA VAL A 65 7.28 -4.39 -8.81
C VAL A 65 8.57 -4.97 -8.22
N ASN A 66 8.65 -4.98 -6.89
CA ASN A 66 9.71 -5.69 -6.17
C ASN A 66 9.33 -7.17 -5.98
N ALA A 67 10.14 -7.93 -5.26
CA ALA A 67 9.92 -9.36 -5.05
C ALA A 67 8.56 -9.65 -4.37
N TYR A 68 8.21 -8.90 -3.32
CA TYR A 68 6.92 -9.02 -2.64
C TYR A 68 5.74 -8.67 -3.56
N GLY A 69 5.83 -7.57 -4.29
CA GLY A 69 4.79 -7.17 -5.26
C GLY A 69 4.60 -8.20 -6.38
N ALA A 70 5.68 -8.84 -6.83
CA ALA A 70 5.62 -9.90 -7.83
C ALA A 70 4.92 -11.15 -7.30
N ASP A 71 5.21 -11.57 -6.08
CA ASP A 71 4.55 -12.72 -5.46
C ASP A 71 3.09 -12.42 -5.13
N PHE A 72 2.78 -11.22 -4.66
CA PHE A 72 1.41 -10.76 -4.47
C PHE A 72 0.59 -10.85 -5.78
N GLY A 73 1.16 -10.40 -6.90
CA GLY A 73 0.53 -10.52 -8.22
C GLY A 73 0.29 -11.97 -8.64
N LYS A 74 1.29 -12.87 -8.46
CA LYS A 74 1.17 -14.31 -8.77
C LYS A 74 0.12 -15.04 -7.94
N ASN A 75 -0.13 -14.56 -6.72
CA ASN A 75 -1.10 -15.13 -5.78
C ASN A 75 -2.46 -14.40 -5.82
N ASN A 76 -2.89 -13.96 -6.99
CA ASN A 76 -4.20 -13.34 -7.24
C ASN A 76 -4.49 -12.12 -6.36
N HIS A 77 -3.47 -11.39 -5.96
CA HIS A 77 -3.57 -10.23 -5.08
C HIS A 77 -4.17 -10.57 -3.70
N ASP A 78 -3.88 -11.77 -3.20
CA ASP A 78 -4.22 -12.19 -1.85
C ASP A 78 -3.03 -12.00 -0.91
N PHE A 79 -3.14 -11.04 -0.01
CA PHE A 79 -2.12 -10.78 0.99
C PHE A 79 -1.89 -11.98 1.93
N GLY A 80 -2.96 -12.72 2.28
CA GLY A 80 -2.86 -13.88 3.15
C GLY A 80 -2.04 -15.01 2.55
N ALA A 81 -2.15 -15.20 1.23
CA ALA A 81 -1.43 -16.23 0.51
C ALA A 81 0.10 -16.01 0.46
N VAL A 82 0.54 -14.77 0.63
CA VAL A 82 1.97 -14.43 0.58
C VAL A 82 2.62 -14.21 1.95
N GLU A 83 1.85 -14.21 3.03
CA GLU A 83 2.37 -13.95 4.38
C GLU A 83 3.52 -14.87 4.78
N GLY A 84 3.40 -16.15 4.48
CA GLY A 84 4.39 -17.16 4.84
C GLY A 84 5.55 -17.31 3.86
N LEU A 85 5.55 -16.56 2.75
CA LEU A 85 6.64 -16.58 1.79
C LEU A 85 7.79 -15.69 2.29
N ASP A 86 9.00 -16.05 1.86
CA ASP A 86 10.20 -15.20 1.91
C ASP A 86 10.41 -14.71 0.47
N SER A 87 9.82 -13.52 0.17
CA SER A 87 9.75 -13.06 -1.21
C SER A 87 11.09 -12.59 -1.77
N ASP A 88 11.94 -11.99 -0.95
CA ASP A 88 13.23 -11.45 -1.37
C ASP A 88 14.43 -12.36 -1.06
N GLY A 89 14.19 -13.47 -0.34
CA GLY A 89 15.17 -14.51 -0.07
C GLY A 89 16.19 -14.17 1.00
N ASP A 90 15.80 -13.37 2.00
CA ASP A 90 16.68 -12.92 3.09
C ASP A 90 16.59 -13.77 4.37
N GLY A 91 15.67 -14.74 4.41
CA GLY A 91 15.47 -15.68 5.52
C GLY A 91 14.35 -15.30 6.48
N PHE A 92 13.62 -14.22 6.24
CA PHE A 92 12.43 -13.82 7.00
C PHE A 92 11.17 -14.00 6.17
N SER A 93 10.08 -14.37 6.82
CA SER A 93 8.79 -14.40 6.12
C SER A 93 8.26 -12.99 5.94
N ASN A 94 7.50 -12.76 4.86
CA ASN A 94 6.88 -11.46 4.61
C ASN A 94 6.09 -10.93 5.81
N ILE A 95 5.40 -11.82 6.55
CA ILE A 95 4.62 -11.39 7.71
C ILE A 95 5.51 -11.00 8.90
N ASP A 96 6.67 -11.64 9.07
CA ASP A 96 7.60 -11.27 10.14
C ASP A 96 8.24 -9.91 9.84
N GLU A 97 8.54 -9.63 8.57
CA GLU A 97 9.03 -8.34 8.13
C GLU A 97 7.99 -7.23 8.27
N ILE A 98 6.74 -7.49 7.84
CA ILE A 98 5.65 -6.55 8.01
C ILE A 98 5.44 -6.19 9.48
N LYS A 99 5.49 -7.16 10.39
CA LYS A 99 5.41 -6.94 11.84
C LYS A 99 6.59 -6.15 12.39
N ALA A 100 7.77 -6.35 11.81
CA ALA A 100 8.96 -5.60 12.15
C ALA A 100 9.02 -4.23 11.48
N GLU A 101 8.05 -3.89 10.65
CA GLU A 101 8.01 -2.71 9.79
C GLU A 101 9.24 -2.60 8.87
N THR A 102 9.70 -3.73 8.32
CA THR A 102 10.68 -3.81 7.25
C THR A 102 10.00 -4.12 5.92
N PHE A 103 10.65 -3.81 4.80
CA PHE A 103 10.07 -4.01 3.48
C PHE A 103 10.21 -5.47 3.02
N PRO A 104 9.12 -6.24 2.86
CA PRO A 104 9.16 -7.68 2.55
C PRO A 104 9.62 -8.00 1.11
N GLY A 105 10.09 -7.02 0.38
CA GLY A 105 10.63 -7.18 -0.96
C GLY A 105 11.99 -6.54 -1.14
N ASP A 106 12.68 -6.17 -0.05
CA ASP A 106 14.03 -5.60 -0.04
C ASP A 106 14.92 -6.32 0.99
N LYS A 107 15.67 -7.32 0.54
CA LYS A 107 16.57 -8.13 1.37
C LYS A 107 17.58 -7.38 2.22
N ASN A 108 17.80 -6.09 1.94
CA ASN A 108 18.70 -5.25 2.73
C ASN A 108 18.00 -4.57 3.91
N ASP A 109 16.68 -4.67 3.99
CA ASP A 109 15.83 -4.04 4.99
C ASP A 109 15.03 -5.09 5.75
N ASN A 110 15.68 -5.88 6.56
CA ASN A 110 15.10 -6.98 7.31
C ASN A 110 15.10 -6.75 8.84
N PRO A 111 14.40 -7.57 9.62
CA PRO A 111 14.31 -7.42 11.07
C PRO A 111 15.65 -7.31 11.81
N ASN A 112 16.72 -7.90 11.27
CA ASN A 112 18.06 -7.83 11.86
C ASN A 112 18.77 -6.49 11.57
N THR A 113 18.43 -5.81 10.48
CA THR A 113 19.05 -4.54 10.08
C THR A 113 18.41 -3.34 10.79
N ARG A 114 17.22 -3.55 11.34
CA ARG A 114 16.49 -2.50 12.06
C ARG A 114 17.02 -2.39 13.50
N PRO A 115 17.38 -1.19 14.01
CA PRO A 115 17.56 -0.96 15.43
C PRO A 115 16.28 -1.40 16.17
N ALA A 116 16.43 -2.19 17.22
CA ALA A 116 15.29 -2.58 18.05
C ALA A 116 14.43 -1.33 18.35
N PRO A 117 13.10 -1.42 18.23
CA PRO A 117 12.25 -0.28 18.57
C PRO A 117 12.60 0.11 19.99
N THR A 118 13.04 1.36 20.17
CA THR A 118 13.20 1.94 21.47
C THR A 118 11.81 2.02 22.07
N THR A 119 11.39 0.95 22.73
CA THR A 119 10.20 1.00 23.57
C THR A 119 10.49 2.04 24.63
N THR A 120 10.05 3.27 24.38
CA THR A 120 9.81 4.22 25.45
C THR A 120 8.67 3.61 26.25
N SER A 121 9.04 2.65 27.10
CA SER A 121 8.18 2.18 28.17
C SER A 121 7.93 3.40 29.05
N SER A 122 6.87 4.12 28.76
CA SER A 122 6.21 4.95 29.77
C SER A 122 5.68 3.97 30.81
N SER A 123 6.59 3.42 31.62
CA SER A 123 6.23 2.81 32.88
C SER A 123 5.72 3.94 33.76
N THR A 124 4.44 4.25 33.64
CA THR A 124 3.70 4.87 34.71
C THR A 124 3.68 3.83 35.84
N THR A 125 4.78 3.77 36.58
CA THR A 125 4.79 3.15 37.89
C THR A 125 3.94 4.06 38.76
N THR A 126 2.64 3.80 38.78
CA THR A 126 1.77 4.29 39.83
C THR A 126 2.25 3.60 41.09
N THR A 127 3.19 4.23 41.76
CA THR A 127 3.64 3.79 43.10
C THR A 127 2.45 4.04 44.02
N THR A 128 1.69 2.98 44.26
CA THR A 128 0.62 2.92 45.28
C THR A 128 1.13 3.30 46.69
N ALA A 129 2.45 3.37 46.88
CA ALA A 129 3.08 3.80 48.10
C ALA A 129 2.88 5.28 48.46
N GLY A 130 2.74 6.17 47.46
CA GLY A 130 2.55 7.60 47.68
C GLY A 130 1.18 8.00 48.20
N LEU A 131 0.15 7.20 47.89
CA LEU A 131 -1.23 7.51 48.30
C LEU A 131 -1.49 7.21 49.77
N LEU A 132 -0.83 6.17 50.33
CA LEU A 132 -0.98 5.78 51.72
C LEU A 132 -0.29 6.79 52.66
N ASP A 133 0.83 7.38 52.26
CA ASP A 133 1.55 8.37 53.05
C ASP A 133 0.81 9.73 53.10
N ALA A 134 0.11 10.07 52.05
CA ALA A 134 -0.71 11.28 52.02
C ALA A 134 -1.95 11.18 52.92
N ILE A 135 -2.55 10.00 53.05
CA ILE A 135 -3.74 9.79 53.89
C ILE A 135 -3.36 9.74 55.37
N LEU A 136 -2.17 9.26 55.72
CA LEU A 136 -1.72 9.14 57.11
C LEU A 136 -1.39 10.52 57.76
N ARG A 137 -1.18 11.56 56.91
CA ARG A 137 -0.91 12.93 57.41
C ARG A 137 -2.15 13.78 57.68
N LEU A 138 -3.35 13.27 57.36
CA LEU A 138 -4.60 13.98 57.52
C LEU A 138 -5.39 13.61 58.77
N VAL A 139 -4.83 12.76 59.65
CA VAL A 139 -5.47 12.42 60.94
C VAL A 139 -5.03 13.48 61.97
N PRO A 140 -5.94 14.30 62.50
CA PRO A 140 -5.62 15.24 63.56
C PRO A 140 -5.29 14.45 64.82
N LYS A 141 -4.17 14.79 65.47
CA LYS A 141 -3.81 14.30 66.80
C LYS A 141 -4.60 15.10 67.83
N GLU A 142 -5.48 14.45 68.52
CA GLU A 142 -6.00 14.92 69.79
C GLU A 142 -5.01 14.62 70.92
#